data_d74e32b7957124164c75acbf08d27f29
#
_entry.id   d74e32b7957124164c75acbf08d27f29
#
_cell.length_a   1.000
_cell.length_b   1.000
_cell.length_c   1.000
_cell.angle_alpha   90.00
_cell.angle_beta   90.00
_cell.angle_gamma   90.00
#
_symmetry.space_group_name_H-M   'P 1'
#
loop_
_entity.id
_entity.type
_entity.pdbx_description
1 polymer ?
#
loop_
_entity_poly.entity_id
_entity_poly.type
_entity_poly.pdbx_seq_one_letter_code
_entity_poly.pdbx_strand_id
1 'polypeptide(L)'
;QEDIGYTIGGPIYIPRILENKKKLYFFVNQEWTPRITPNGINRVRVPTALERVGDFSQSTQSSSANGGIFNTIRNYNLAGTCTSANTAANPGACYIDGGVLGKIPQASLYAPGLKLLSLYPLPNHTQLPGENYNYEEQISNNTKERNDTVRIDYNLNDNWRVYGRMLNNYNINTNPFSGL
;
A
#
# COMPACT_ATOMS: atom_id res chain seq x y z
N GLN A 1 -19.55 -6.36 7.74
CA GLN A 1 -19.04 -7.69 7.34
C GLN A 1 -20.24 -8.55 7.02
N GLU A 2 -20.27 -9.15 5.86
CA GLU A 2 -21.29 -10.10 5.44
C GLU A 2 -20.58 -11.40 5.07
N ASP A 3 -20.95 -12.48 5.75
CA ASP A 3 -20.42 -13.81 5.47
C ASP A 3 -21.46 -14.55 4.63
N ILE A 4 -21.07 -15.00 3.46
CA ILE A 4 -21.94 -15.72 2.52
C ILE A 4 -21.33 -17.09 2.28
N GLY A 5 -22.15 -18.12 2.44
CA GLY A 5 -21.66 -19.48 2.22
C GLY A 5 -22.79 -20.46 1.93
N TYR A 6 -22.39 -21.63 1.52
CA TYR A 6 -23.30 -22.76 1.38
C TYR A 6 -22.64 -24.05 1.87
N THR A 7 -23.48 -24.96 2.28
CA THR A 7 -23.08 -26.31 2.70
C THR A 7 -23.96 -27.31 1.97
N ILE A 8 -23.32 -28.29 1.36
CA ILE A 8 -24.00 -29.41 0.71
C ILE A 8 -23.39 -30.71 1.24
N GLY A 9 -24.21 -31.64 1.62
CA GLY A 9 -23.74 -32.95 2.07
C GLY A 9 -24.82 -34.00 2.05
N GLY A 10 -24.41 -35.24 1.99
CA GLY A 10 -25.33 -36.35 1.97
C GLY A 10 -24.68 -37.68 1.61
N PRO A 11 -25.50 -38.77 1.59
CA PRO A 11 -25.01 -40.06 1.16
C PRO A 11 -24.78 -40.09 -0.37
N ILE A 12 -23.72 -40.76 -0.78
CA ILE A 12 -23.45 -41.07 -2.18
C ILE A 12 -24.05 -42.44 -2.50
N TYR A 13 -24.87 -42.44 -3.54
CA TYR A 13 -25.45 -43.67 -4.09
C TYR A 13 -24.97 -43.87 -5.52
N ILE A 14 -24.33 -44.99 -5.77
CA ILE A 14 -23.86 -45.36 -7.12
C ILE A 14 -24.56 -46.73 -7.46
N PRO A 15 -25.51 -46.76 -8.42
CA PRO A 15 -26.17 -47.97 -8.82
C PRO A 15 -25.15 -49.05 -9.21
N ARG A 16 -25.39 -50.29 -8.80
CA ARG A 16 -24.56 -51.47 -9.07
C ARG A 16 -23.18 -51.52 -8.38
N ILE A 17 -22.70 -50.41 -7.83
CA ILE A 17 -21.36 -50.34 -7.21
C ILE A 17 -21.52 -50.09 -5.71
N LEU A 18 -22.35 -49.13 -5.33
CA LEU A 18 -22.52 -48.67 -3.96
C LEU A 18 -24.03 -48.47 -3.63
N GLU A 19 -24.72 -49.61 -3.54
CA GLU A 19 -26.18 -49.60 -3.35
C GLU A 19 -26.57 -49.30 -1.88
N ASN A 20 -25.63 -49.46 -0.95
CA ASN A 20 -25.88 -49.14 0.44
C ASN A 20 -25.64 -47.64 0.73
N LYS A 21 -26.73 -46.86 0.84
CA LYS A 21 -26.71 -45.41 1.14
C LYS A 21 -26.05 -45.05 2.45
N LYS A 22 -25.71 -46.00 3.32
CA LYS A 22 -25.06 -45.76 4.62
C LYS A 22 -23.53 -45.92 4.60
N LYS A 23 -22.93 -46.19 3.45
CA LYS A 23 -21.50 -46.45 3.38
C LYS A 23 -20.66 -45.24 3.02
N LEU A 24 -21.09 -44.39 2.11
CA LEU A 24 -20.29 -43.26 1.63
C LEU A 24 -21.07 -41.97 1.75
N TYR A 25 -20.44 -40.99 2.36
CA TYR A 25 -20.98 -39.62 2.51
C TYR A 25 -20.00 -38.60 1.99
N PHE A 26 -20.54 -37.51 1.48
CA PHE A 26 -19.77 -36.34 1.14
C PHE A 26 -20.27 -35.12 1.90
N PHE A 27 -19.37 -34.16 2.07
CA PHE A 27 -19.64 -32.85 2.63
C PHE A 27 -18.80 -31.83 1.89
N VAL A 28 -19.44 -30.76 1.42
CA VAL A 28 -18.79 -29.61 0.80
C VAL A 28 -19.31 -28.36 1.48
N ASN A 29 -18.40 -27.52 1.92
CA ASN A 29 -18.68 -26.19 2.41
C ASN A 29 -17.83 -25.17 1.65
N GLN A 30 -18.43 -24.07 1.26
CA GLN A 30 -17.74 -22.94 0.69
C GLN A 30 -18.27 -21.66 1.31
N GLU A 31 -17.36 -20.84 1.80
CA GLU A 31 -17.69 -19.62 2.53
C GLU A 31 -16.83 -18.47 2.00
N TRP A 32 -17.45 -17.33 1.75
CA TRP A 32 -16.80 -16.07 1.39
C TRP A 32 -17.02 -15.07 2.51
N THR A 33 -15.90 -14.51 2.97
CA THR A 33 -15.86 -13.52 4.06
C THR A 33 -15.20 -12.24 3.55
N PRO A 34 -15.90 -11.40 2.76
CA PRO A 34 -15.39 -10.11 2.38
C PRO A 34 -15.32 -9.20 3.61
N ARG A 35 -14.15 -8.62 3.84
CA ARG A 35 -13.93 -7.71 4.96
C ARG A 35 -13.36 -6.40 4.47
N ILE A 36 -14.01 -5.30 4.82
CA ILE A 36 -13.46 -3.95 4.67
C ILE A 36 -13.03 -3.48 6.05
N THR A 37 -11.75 -3.28 6.24
CA THR A 37 -11.19 -2.78 7.50
C THR A 37 -10.72 -1.36 7.28
N PRO A 38 -11.38 -0.36 7.90
CA PRO A 38 -10.89 1.01 7.85
C PRO A 38 -9.49 1.09 8.47
N ASN A 39 -8.55 1.67 7.75
CA ASN A 39 -7.25 2.02 8.31
C ASN A 39 -7.35 3.38 9.01
N GLY A 40 -6.40 3.66 9.89
CA GLY A 40 -6.19 5.02 10.39
C GLY A 40 -5.82 5.98 9.24
N ILE A 41 -5.79 7.27 9.54
CA ILE A 41 -5.33 8.28 8.58
C ILE A 41 -3.84 8.03 8.31
N ASN A 42 -3.50 7.74 7.07
CA ASN A 42 -2.13 7.68 6.60
C ASN A 42 -1.66 9.08 6.25
N ARG A 43 -0.47 9.42 6.74
CA ARG A 43 0.16 10.73 6.59
C ARG A 43 1.49 10.56 5.90
N VAL A 44 1.66 11.18 4.76
CA VAL A 44 2.89 11.09 3.98
C VAL A 44 3.29 12.45 3.44
N ARG A 45 4.56 12.61 3.10
CA ARG A 45 5.02 13.76 2.36
C ARG A 45 5.05 13.42 0.87
N VAL A 46 4.37 14.25 0.08
CA VAL A 46 4.37 14.16 -1.39
C VAL A 46 4.98 15.41 -2.01
N PRO A 47 5.51 15.32 -3.24
CA PRO A 47 6.09 16.48 -3.92
C PRO A 47 5.06 17.58 -4.17
N THR A 48 5.41 18.80 -3.80
CA THR A 48 4.58 19.99 -4.06
C THR A 48 4.58 20.37 -5.55
N ALA A 49 3.70 21.26 -5.95
CA ALA A 49 3.66 21.75 -7.32
C ALA A 49 4.99 22.45 -7.72
N LEU A 50 5.63 23.18 -6.80
CA LEU A 50 6.91 23.83 -7.01
C LEU A 50 8.06 22.81 -7.15
N GLU A 51 8.10 21.82 -6.28
CA GLU A 51 9.12 20.76 -6.32
C GLU A 51 9.08 19.97 -7.64
N ARG A 52 7.89 19.79 -8.23
CA ARG A 52 7.71 19.12 -9.52
C ARG A 52 8.26 19.87 -10.72
N VAL A 53 8.54 21.15 -10.56
CA VAL A 53 9.22 21.97 -11.58
C VAL A 53 10.65 22.34 -11.18
N GLY A 54 11.18 21.69 -10.13
CA GLY A 54 12.56 21.89 -9.67
C GLY A 54 12.74 23.08 -8.75
N ASP A 55 11.69 23.66 -8.21
CA ASP A 55 11.73 24.76 -7.26
C ASP A 55 11.50 24.25 -5.84
N PHE A 56 12.58 24.14 -5.07
CA PHE A 56 12.60 23.70 -3.67
C PHE A 56 12.70 24.88 -2.69
N SER A 57 12.54 26.11 -3.16
CA SER A 57 12.71 27.33 -2.33
C SER A 57 11.75 27.38 -1.13
N GLN A 58 10.61 26.71 -1.26
CA GLN A 58 9.57 26.63 -0.21
C GLN A 58 9.38 25.20 0.32
N SER A 59 10.29 24.28 0.00
CA SER A 59 10.24 22.93 0.55
C SER A 59 10.42 22.96 2.06
N THR A 60 9.60 22.17 2.76
CA THR A 60 9.58 22.13 4.22
C THR A 60 10.12 20.80 4.75
N GLN A 61 10.80 20.83 5.88
CA GLN A 61 11.28 19.66 6.59
C GLN A 61 10.96 19.78 8.09
N SER A 62 10.40 18.74 8.68
CA SER A 62 9.92 18.74 10.07
C SER A 62 10.97 19.04 11.13
N SER A 63 12.23 18.73 10.86
CA SER A 63 13.32 18.81 11.84
C SER A 63 14.07 20.16 11.83
N SER A 64 13.64 21.11 11.01
CA SER A 64 14.36 22.39 10.90
C SER A 64 13.92 23.39 11.95
N ALA A 65 14.87 23.89 12.74
CA ALA A 65 14.65 24.93 13.75
C ALA A 65 14.17 26.28 13.18
N ASN A 66 14.28 26.48 11.86
CA ASN A 66 13.99 27.75 11.15
C ASN A 66 12.65 27.70 10.37
N GLY A 67 11.58 27.24 10.99
CA GLY A 67 10.28 27.17 10.32
C GLY A 67 10.16 26.08 9.25
N GLY A 68 11.11 25.15 9.21
CA GLY A 68 11.02 23.96 8.38
C GLY A 68 11.42 24.09 6.91
N ILE A 69 11.95 25.23 6.45
CA ILE A 69 12.33 25.39 5.04
C ILE A 69 13.60 24.60 4.75
N PHE A 70 13.54 23.77 3.72
CA PHE A 70 14.67 23.01 3.18
C PHE A 70 14.89 23.36 1.73
N ASN A 71 15.71 24.37 1.49
CA ASN A 71 16.06 24.90 0.16
C ASN A 71 17.55 24.75 -0.18
N THR A 72 18.30 24.00 0.59
CA THR A 72 19.74 23.76 0.40
C THR A 72 19.97 22.57 -0.52
N ILE A 73 19.67 22.72 -1.79
CA ILE A 73 19.87 21.70 -2.81
C ILE A 73 21.26 21.86 -3.41
N ARG A 74 22.14 20.87 -3.17
CA ARG A 74 23.52 20.92 -3.63
C ARG A 74 23.64 20.76 -5.13
N ASN A 75 24.44 21.65 -5.75
CA ASN A 75 24.91 21.50 -7.10
C ASN A 75 26.28 20.80 -7.09
N TYR A 76 26.35 19.56 -7.53
CA TYR A 76 27.54 18.74 -7.52
C TYR A 76 28.56 19.16 -8.61
N ASN A 77 28.18 20.04 -9.53
CA ASN A 77 29.10 20.60 -10.53
C ASN A 77 29.94 21.76 -9.97
N LEU A 78 29.62 22.22 -8.75
CA LEU A 78 30.34 23.29 -8.08
C LEU A 78 31.18 22.74 -6.94
N ALA A 79 32.38 23.30 -6.75
CA ALA A 79 33.20 23.04 -5.58
C ALA A 79 32.59 23.72 -4.35
N GLY A 80 32.77 23.11 -3.18
CA GLY A 80 32.30 23.67 -1.90
C GLY A 80 31.14 22.91 -1.29
N THR A 81 30.48 23.55 -0.34
CA THR A 81 29.37 22.98 0.44
C THR A 81 28.06 23.73 0.20
N CYS A 82 26.96 23.05 0.38
CA CYS A 82 25.62 23.65 0.43
C CYS A 82 25.01 23.29 1.80
N THR A 83 24.80 24.28 2.62
CA THR A 83 24.34 24.14 4.00
C THR A 83 23.24 25.16 4.32
N SER A 84 22.56 25.01 5.44
CA SER A 84 21.55 25.95 5.91
C SER A 84 22.06 27.36 6.19
N ALA A 85 23.39 27.56 6.24
CA ALA A 85 24.02 28.89 6.35
C ALA A 85 24.08 29.62 5.00
N ASN A 86 23.89 28.95 3.87
CA ASN A 86 23.90 29.58 2.56
C ASN A 86 22.62 30.39 2.35
N THR A 87 22.77 31.51 1.65
CA THR A 87 21.70 32.46 1.33
C THR A 87 21.70 32.74 -0.17
N ALA A 88 20.67 33.39 -0.67
CA ALA A 88 20.62 33.83 -2.09
C ALA A 88 21.77 34.76 -2.45
N ALA A 89 22.25 35.58 -1.50
CA ALA A 89 23.40 36.45 -1.71
C ALA A 89 24.76 35.72 -1.63
N ASN A 90 24.79 34.61 -0.90
CA ASN A 90 26.02 33.80 -0.71
C ASN A 90 25.66 32.29 -0.83
N PRO A 91 25.34 31.82 -2.05
CA PRO A 91 24.74 30.48 -2.24
C PRO A 91 25.74 29.33 -2.07
N GLY A 92 27.07 29.59 -2.07
CA GLY A 92 28.05 28.51 -2.03
C GLY A 92 27.88 27.53 -3.18
N ALA A 93 27.82 26.22 -2.88
CA ALA A 93 27.56 25.18 -3.86
C ALA A 93 26.06 24.76 -3.92
N CYS A 94 25.13 25.61 -3.47
CA CYS A 94 23.69 25.36 -3.64
C CYS A 94 23.20 25.77 -5.03
N TYR A 95 22.15 25.13 -5.51
CA TYR A 95 21.42 25.61 -6.67
C TYR A 95 20.74 26.95 -6.39
N ILE A 96 20.86 27.85 -7.34
CA ILE A 96 20.18 29.14 -7.37
C ILE A 96 19.78 29.46 -8.82
N ASP A 97 18.56 29.97 -9.01
CA ASP A 97 18.06 30.42 -10.29
C ASP A 97 17.19 31.66 -10.10
N GLY A 98 17.46 32.72 -10.90
CA GLY A 98 16.75 33.99 -10.77
C GLY A 98 16.86 34.65 -9.39
N GLY A 99 17.95 34.40 -8.65
CA GLY A 99 18.17 34.92 -7.30
C GLY A 99 17.41 34.12 -6.21
N VAL A 100 16.83 32.97 -6.53
CA VAL A 100 16.07 32.11 -5.60
C VAL A 100 16.91 30.90 -5.23
N LEU A 101 17.28 30.80 -3.95
CA LEU A 101 18.01 29.66 -3.42
C LEU A 101 17.13 28.40 -3.41
N GLY A 102 17.71 27.26 -3.81
CA GLY A 102 17.00 25.97 -3.89
C GLY A 102 16.21 25.77 -5.18
N LYS A 103 16.23 26.73 -6.09
CA LYS A 103 15.65 26.57 -7.42
C LYS A 103 16.71 26.04 -8.39
N ILE A 104 16.38 24.94 -9.08
CA ILE A 104 17.26 24.30 -10.05
C ILE A 104 17.02 24.93 -11.42
N PRO A 105 18.07 25.46 -12.12
CA PRO A 105 17.93 25.97 -13.47
C PRO A 105 17.34 24.92 -14.42
N GLN A 106 16.50 25.36 -15.36
CA GLN A 106 15.81 24.48 -16.32
C GLN A 106 16.78 23.54 -17.07
N ALA A 107 17.96 24.05 -17.44
CA ALA A 107 18.99 23.29 -18.15
C ALA A 107 19.63 22.16 -17.32
N SER A 108 19.47 22.22 -15.98
CA SER A 108 20.01 21.23 -15.04
C SER A 108 18.95 20.24 -14.55
N LEU A 109 17.70 20.36 -15.00
CA LEU A 109 16.62 19.49 -14.59
C LEU A 109 16.70 18.14 -15.32
N TYR A 110 16.53 17.07 -14.54
CA TYR A 110 16.46 15.71 -15.06
C TYR A 110 15.01 15.31 -15.36
N ALA A 111 14.64 15.38 -16.64
CA ALA A 111 13.27 15.17 -17.08
C ALA A 111 12.62 13.85 -16.62
N PRO A 112 13.32 12.67 -16.62
CA PRO A 112 12.74 11.45 -16.08
C PRO A 112 12.43 11.54 -14.57
N GLY A 113 13.25 12.25 -13.79
CA GLY A 113 13.01 12.49 -12.38
C GLY A 113 11.75 13.32 -12.14
N LEU A 114 11.53 14.37 -12.94
CA LEU A 114 10.30 15.18 -12.85
C LEU A 114 9.05 14.36 -13.19
N LYS A 115 9.14 13.46 -14.18
CA LYS A 115 8.03 12.52 -14.48
C LYS A 115 7.74 11.60 -13.31
N LEU A 116 8.76 11.11 -12.62
CA LEU A 116 8.57 10.29 -11.43
C LEU A 116 7.86 11.08 -10.32
N LEU A 117 8.27 12.31 -10.05
CA LEU A 117 7.61 13.18 -9.07
C LEU A 117 6.15 13.45 -9.43
N SER A 118 5.80 13.50 -10.72
CA SER A 118 4.42 13.74 -11.17
C SER A 118 3.47 12.55 -10.96
N LEU A 119 3.98 11.35 -10.67
CA LEU A 119 3.15 10.17 -10.37
C LEU A 119 2.52 10.24 -8.98
N TYR A 120 3.07 11.03 -8.08
CA TYR A 120 2.49 11.23 -6.75
C TYR A 120 1.27 12.16 -6.81
N PRO A 121 0.31 12.04 -5.90
CA PRO A 121 -0.77 13.02 -5.79
C PRO A 121 -0.23 14.40 -5.41
N LEU A 122 -1.01 15.45 -5.61
CA LEU A 122 -0.71 16.78 -5.08
C LEU A 122 -1.01 16.82 -3.58
N PRO A 123 -0.32 17.66 -2.80
CA PRO A 123 -0.65 17.90 -1.40
C PRO A 123 -2.12 18.28 -1.22
N ASN A 124 -2.77 17.71 -0.21
CA ASN A 124 -4.12 18.05 0.20
C ASN A 124 -4.18 18.64 1.62
N HIS A 125 -3.02 18.72 2.28
CA HIS A 125 -2.85 19.30 3.60
C HIS A 125 -1.74 20.36 3.57
N THR A 126 -1.99 21.49 4.24
CA THR A 126 -0.96 22.53 4.44
C THR A 126 -0.09 22.11 5.61
N GLN A 127 1.16 21.80 5.35
CA GLN A 127 2.11 21.39 6.38
C GLN A 127 2.30 22.53 7.41
N LEU A 128 2.04 22.24 8.68
CA LEU A 128 2.26 23.15 9.78
C LEU A 128 3.66 22.97 10.38
N PRO A 129 4.19 23.98 11.13
CA PRO A 129 5.45 23.83 11.84
C PRO A 129 5.43 22.61 12.76
N GLY A 130 6.45 21.75 12.63
CA GLY A 130 6.56 20.50 13.39
C GLY A 130 5.93 19.28 12.72
N GLU A 131 5.17 19.44 11.65
CA GLU A 131 4.65 18.33 10.87
C GLU A 131 5.65 17.88 9.79
N ASN A 132 5.60 16.58 9.46
CA ASN A 132 6.45 15.98 8.45
C ASN A 132 5.65 15.44 7.24
N TYR A 133 4.41 15.88 7.10
CA TYR A 133 3.51 15.42 6.04
C TYR A 133 2.75 16.61 5.44
N ASN A 134 2.33 16.45 4.19
CA ASN A 134 1.50 17.40 3.45
C ASN A 134 0.38 16.70 2.67
N TYR A 135 0.20 15.40 2.93
CA TYR A 135 -0.86 14.59 2.32
C TYR A 135 -1.43 13.63 3.35
N GLU A 136 -2.75 13.64 3.45
CA GLU A 136 -3.50 12.74 4.33
C GLU A 136 -4.51 11.95 3.52
N GLU A 137 -4.60 10.66 3.78
CA GLU A 137 -5.61 9.82 3.16
C GLU A 137 -6.03 8.69 4.09
N GLN A 138 -7.33 8.42 4.11
CA GLN A 138 -7.89 7.27 4.80
C GLN A 138 -8.39 6.27 3.78
N ILE A 139 -7.67 5.18 3.61
CA ILE A 139 -8.06 4.09 2.72
C ILE A 139 -8.35 2.84 3.54
N SER A 140 -9.41 2.15 3.16
CA SER A 140 -9.77 0.87 3.78
C SER A 140 -9.03 -0.28 3.12
N ASN A 141 -8.53 -1.20 3.91
CA ASN A 141 -8.06 -2.49 3.43
C ASN A 141 -9.27 -3.34 3.00
N ASN A 142 -9.18 -3.89 1.81
CA ASN A 142 -10.18 -4.82 1.31
C ASN A 142 -9.57 -6.23 1.30
N THR A 143 -10.06 -7.06 2.19
CA THR A 143 -9.68 -8.47 2.28
C THR A 143 -10.81 -9.32 1.71
N LYS A 144 -10.51 -10.12 0.71
CA LYS A 144 -11.40 -11.14 0.17
C LYS A 144 -10.88 -12.49 0.60
N GLU A 145 -11.65 -13.17 1.42
CA GLU A 145 -11.32 -14.50 1.92
C GLU A 145 -12.34 -15.50 1.43
N ARG A 146 -11.86 -16.68 1.02
CA ARG A 146 -12.70 -17.82 0.67
C ARG A 146 -12.16 -19.07 1.33
N ASN A 147 -13.03 -19.76 2.04
CA ASN A 147 -12.74 -21.02 2.69
C ASN A 147 -13.53 -22.15 2.00
N ASP A 148 -12.83 -23.12 1.50
CA ASP A 148 -13.40 -24.32 0.89
C ASP A 148 -13.08 -25.52 1.77
N THR A 149 -14.09 -26.31 2.09
CA THR A 149 -13.93 -27.58 2.81
C THR A 149 -14.60 -28.67 2.02
N VAL A 150 -13.86 -29.71 1.72
CA VAL A 150 -14.39 -30.96 1.14
C VAL A 150 -14.07 -32.10 2.06
N ARG A 151 -15.04 -32.93 2.35
CA ARG A 151 -14.88 -34.13 3.18
C ARG A 151 -15.61 -35.31 2.59
N ILE A 152 -15.00 -36.46 2.63
CA ILE A 152 -15.58 -37.75 2.25
C ILE A 152 -15.40 -38.71 3.42
N ASP A 153 -16.50 -39.32 3.85
CA ASP A 153 -16.52 -40.33 4.89
C ASP A 153 -16.94 -41.65 4.29
N TYR A 154 -16.16 -42.70 4.57
CA TYR A 154 -16.46 -44.07 4.16
C TYR A 154 -16.55 -45.02 5.34
N ASN A 155 -17.71 -45.63 5.53
CA ASN A 155 -17.95 -46.67 6.52
C ASN A 155 -17.60 -48.03 5.91
N LEU A 156 -16.43 -48.57 6.25
CA LEU A 156 -16.01 -49.89 5.78
C LEU A 156 -16.90 -50.99 6.35
N ASN A 157 -17.10 -50.96 7.66
CA ASN A 157 -17.95 -51.84 8.42
C ASN A 157 -18.42 -51.16 9.73
N ASP A 158 -19.12 -51.85 10.62
CA ASP A 158 -19.62 -51.27 11.86
C ASP A 158 -18.54 -50.80 12.83
N ASN A 159 -17.31 -51.30 12.69
CA ASN A 159 -16.19 -50.99 13.58
C ASN A 159 -15.17 -50.02 12.95
N TRP A 160 -15.20 -49.82 11.64
CA TRP A 160 -14.21 -49.03 10.92
C TRP A 160 -14.85 -47.97 10.05
N ARG A 161 -14.45 -46.72 10.30
CA ARG A 161 -14.76 -45.56 9.47
C ARG A 161 -13.47 -44.85 9.06
N VAL A 162 -13.36 -44.53 7.78
CA VAL A 162 -12.26 -43.76 7.21
C VAL A 162 -12.80 -42.47 6.64
N TYR A 163 -12.10 -41.36 6.81
CA TYR A 163 -12.46 -40.11 6.16
C TYR A 163 -11.23 -39.43 5.58
N GLY A 164 -11.48 -38.67 4.51
CA GLY A 164 -10.52 -37.71 3.93
C GLY A 164 -11.12 -36.31 3.98
N ARG A 165 -10.32 -35.31 4.34
CA ARG A 165 -10.75 -33.91 4.35
C ARG A 165 -9.70 -33.04 3.67
N MET A 166 -10.13 -32.15 2.77
CA MET A 166 -9.35 -31.09 2.17
C MET A 166 -9.90 -29.74 2.64
N LEU A 167 -8.99 -28.86 3.02
CA LEU A 167 -9.25 -27.48 3.40
C LEU A 167 -8.43 -26.60 2.47
N ASN A 168 -9.07 -25.61 1.87
CA ASN A 168 -8.41 -24.59 1.08
C ASN A 168 -8.84 -23.22 1.58
N ASN A 169 -7.86 -22.38 1.90
CA ASN A 169 -8.07 -20.99 2.26
C ASN A 169 -7.44 -20.12 1.18
N TYR A 170 -8.23 -19.26 0.59
CA TYR A 170 -7.79 -18.27 -0.39
C TYR A 170 -8.02 -16.88 0.17
N ASN A 171 -6.95 -16.12 0.32
CA ASN A 171 -6.98 -14.79 0.91
C ASN A 171 -6.29 -13.79 -0.02
N ILE A 172 -7.01 -12.74 -0.42
CA ILE A 172 -6.45 -11.58 -1.10
C ILE A 172 -6.64 -10.37 -0.20
N ASN A 173 -5.55 -9.76 0.19
CA ASN A 173 -5.56 -8.50 0.91
C ASN A 173 -5.03 -7.39 0.00
N THR A 174 -5.87 -6.41 -0.25
CA THR A 174 -5.48 -5.22 -1.00
C THR A 174 -5.24 -4.09 -0.02
N ASN A 175 -3.97 -3.78 0.20
CA ASN A 175 -3.53 -2.63 0.98
C ASN A 175 -2.92 -1.59 0.03
N PRO A 176 -3.61 -0.51 -0.29
CA PRO A 176 -3.14 0.47 -1.27
C PRO A 176 -1.92 1.28 -0.82
N PHE A 177 -1.57 1.27 0.47
CA PHE A 177 -0.37 1.95 1.00
C PHE A 177 0.82 1.03 1.31
N SER A 178 0.78 -0.24 0.98
CA SER A 178 1.89 -1.16 1.27
C SER A 178 3.10 -0.98 0.37
N GLY A 179 3.44 0.22 -0.02
CA GLY A 179 4.57 0.47 -0.92
C GLY A 179 5.02 1.92 -1.01
N LEU A 180 4.48 2.78 -0.16
CA LEU A 180 4.91 4.19 -0.06
C LEU A 180 5.73 4.42 1.19
#